data_77749e54bfbab27fa9349c9f1b86f868
#
_entry.id   77749e54bfbab27fa9349c9f1b86f868
#
_cell.length_a   1.000
_cell.length_b   1.000
_cell.length_c   1.000
_cell.angle_alpha   90.00
_cell.angle_beta   90.00
_cell.angle_gamma   90.00
#
_symmetry.space_group_name_H-M   'P 1'
#
loop_
_entity.id
_entity.type
_entity.pdbx_description
1 polymer ?
#
loop_
_entity_poly.entity_id
_entity_poly.type
_entity_poly.pdbx_seq_one_letter_code
_entity_poly.pdbx_strand_id
1 'polypeptide(L)'
;PMEVTFWGTRGSIPVSGSKYVEFGGNTPCLQIGLESTTDTIIFDSGSGVRELGIRLVQTKATHSRVIHLFLTHAHWDHIQGFPFFPPAFMPDFKLNIYCTKDARTILDRQMSTPFFPVGLDVMGSTKLFHQLKPHEAIAIAEASLRHVPLPHPQESTAFRVDERGKSIVFATDTEHAPDHLNETLRDLAEGADALIYDAQYTSEEYSAGKQGWGHST
;
A
#
# COMPACT_ATOMS: atom_id res chain seq x y z
N PRO A 1 16.86 0.23 13.02
CA PRO A 1 16.11 -0.96 12.60
C PRO A 1 14.99 -0.56 11.64
N MET A 2 14.65 -1.48 10.70
CA MET A 2 13.48 -1.31 9.88
C MET A 2 12.22 -1.23 10.76
N GLU A 3 11.36 -0.27 10.52
CA GLU A 3 10.15 -0.02 11.33
C GLU A 3 8.89 -0.15 10.47
N VAL A 4 7.85 -0.76 10.99
CA VAL A 4 6.54 -0.89 10.34
C VAL A 4 5.49 -0.17 11.15
N THR A 5 4.75 0.73 10.50
CA THR A 5 3.61 1.41 11.12
C THR A 5 2.35 1.17 10.28
N PHE A 6 1.32 0.63 10.93
CA PHE A 6 0.00 0.45 10.32
C PHE A 6 -0.85 1.71 10.52
N TRP A 7 -1.28 2.33 9.43
CA TRP A 7 -2.19 3.47 9.40
C TRP A 7 -3.61 3.07 9.06
N GLY A 8 -3.77 1.91 8.45
CA GLY A 8 -5.04 1.28 8.14
C GLY A 8 -4.86 -0.18 7.76
N THR A 9 -5.76 -1.02 8.25
CA THR A 9 -5.75 -2.48 8.03
C THR A 9 -7.12 -3.02 7.67
N ARG A 10 -8.15 -2.15 7.60
CA ARG A 10 -9.53 -2.55 7.32
C ARG A 10 -9.72 -2.77 5.81
N GLY A 11 -10.26 -3.93 5.43
CA GLY A 11 -10.63 -4.19 4.03
C GLY A 11 -11.96 -3.56 3.62
N SER A 12 -12.12 -3.31 2.35
CA SER A 12 -13.32 -2.89 1.61
C SER A 12 -13.81 -1.47 1.88
N ILE A 13 -14.10 -1.10 3.13
CA ILE A 13 -14.67 0.22 3.45
C ILE A 13 -14.20 0.70 4.84
N PRO A 14 -13.86 1.98 5.01
CA PRO A 14 -13.56 2.51 6.33
C PRO A 14 -14.79 2.50 7.23
N VAL A 15 -14.56 2.20 8.51
CA VAL A 15 -15.62 2.11 9.52
C VAL A 15 -15.29 2.93 10.75
N SER A 16 -16.31 3.30 11.50
CA SER A 16 -16.18 4.01 12.78
C SER A 16 -16.97 3.31 13.88
N GLY A 17 -16.70 3.68 15.12
CA GLY A 17 -17.43 3.17 16.29
C GLY A 17 -16.57 2.37 17.26
N SER A 18 -17.11 2.11 18.45
CA SER A 18 -16.39 1.50 19.59
C SER A 18 -15.83 0.11 19.31
N LYS A 19 -16.41 -0.63 18.36
CA LYS A 19 -15.96 -1.97 17.97
C LYS A 19 -14.61 -1.99 17.24
N TYR A 20 -14.18 -0.82 16.73
CA TYR A 20 -13.00 -0.71 15.86
C TYR A 20 -11.85 0.09 16.47
N VAL A 21 -11.95 0.45 17.77
CA VAL A 21 -10.94 1.31 18.41
C VAL A 21 -9.60 0.62 18.62
N GLU A 22 -9.59 -0.70 18.73
CA GLU A 22 -8.37 -1.46 19.00
C GLU A 22 -7.42 -1.45 17.80
N PHE A 23 -7.91 -1.76 16.62
CA PHE A 23 -7.11 -1.82 15.38
C PHE A 23 -7.39 -0.67 14.40
N GLY A 24 -8.36 0.18 14.73
CA GLY A 24 -8.82 1.25 13.87
C GLY A 24 -9.75 0.78 12.75
N GLY A 25 -10.36 1.74 12.06
CA GLY A 25 -11.29 1.49 10.97
C GLY A 25 -10.83 2.03 9.62
N ASN A 26 -9.57 2.45 9.50
CA ASN A 26 -9.02 2.94 8.24
C ASN A 26 -8.65 1.79 7.30
N THR A 27 -8.81 2.02 6.00
CA THR A 27 -8.44 1.08 4.95
C THR A 27 -6.94 1.11 4.65
N PRO A 28 -6.38 0.14 3.89
CA PRO A 28 -4.98 -0.19 3.86
C PRO A 28 -4.04 1.01 3.64
N CYS A 29 -3.14 1.17 4.57
CA CYS A 29 -1.99 2.06 4.45
C CYS A 29 -0.91 1.59 5.43
N LEU A 30 0.22 1.19 4.90
CA LEU A 30 1.38 0.72 5.65
C LEU A 30 2.56 1.64 5.39
N GLN A 31 3.25 2.07 6.45
CA GLN A 31 4.50 2.82 6.36
C GLN A 31 5.68 1.94 6.75
N ILE A 32 6.74 1.98 5.94
CA ILE A 32 8.04 1.37 6.26
C ILE A 32 9.07 2.47 6.48
N GLY A 33 9.68 2.47 7.66
CA GLY A 33 10.85 3.27 7.97
C GLY A 33 12.12 2.45 7.72
N LEU A 34 13.08 3.03 6.99
CA LEU A 34 14.39 2.45 6.71
C LEU A 34 15.47 3.13 7.55
N GLU A 35 16.58 2.43 7.79
CA GLU A 35 17.76 3.03 8.45
C GLU A 35 18.60 3.89 7.50
N SER A 36 18.63 3.53 6.22
CA SER A 36 19.53 4.15 5.24
C SER A 36 19.00 5.47 4.67
N THR A 37 17.73 5.81 4.93
CA THR A 37 17.11 7.05 4.44
C THR A 37 16.03 7.55 5.39
N THR A 38 15.74 8.83 5.30
CA THR A 38 14.57 9.45 5.94
C THR A 38 13.38 9.61 4.97
N ASP A 39 13.48 9.09 3.76
CA ASP A 39 12.38 9.02 2.81
C ASP A 39 11.26 8.14 3.39
N THR A 40 10.04 8.48 3.06
CA THR A 40 8.87 7.72 3.53
C THR A 40 8.48 6.69 2.48
N ILE A 41 8.44 5.41 2.85
CA ILE A 41 7.90 4.34 2.01
C ILE A 41 6.50 4.01 2.50
N ILE A 42 5.55 3.97 1.57
CA ILE A 42 4.13 3.72 1.84
C ILE A 42 3.65 2.61 0.90
N PHE A 43 2.96 1.62 1.45
CA PHE A 43 2.18 0.65 0.69
C PHE A 43 0.70 0.98 0.85
N ASP A 44 0.04 1.24 -0.26
CA ASP A 44 -1.33 1.66 -0.46
C ASP A 44 -1.71 3.02 0.17
N SER A 45 -2.68 3.64 -0.44
CA SER A 45 -3.25 4.94 -0.07
C SER A 45 -4.74 4.85 0.24
N GLY A 46 -5.13 3.83 1.01
CA GLY A 46 -6.44 3.75 1.61
C GLY A 46 -6.69 4.90 2.58
N SER A 47 -7.80 4.91 3.29
CA SER A 47 -8.16 6.06 4.15
C SER A 47 -7.13 6.36 5.24
N GLY A 48 -6.30 5.38 5.63
CA GLY A 48 -5.22 5.55 6.60
C GLY A 48 -4.13 6.54 6.17
N VAL A 49 -3.93 6.75 4.86
CA VAL A 49 -2.91 7.68 4.35
C VAL A 49 -3.15 9.13 4.76
N ARG A 50 -4.40 9.49 5.05
CA ARG A 50 -4.74 10.85 5.52
C ARG A 50 -4.05 11.19 6.83
N GLU A 51 -4.13 10.31 7.83
CA GLU A 51 -3.51 10.53 9.14
C GLU A 51 -1.98 10.51 9.04
N LEU A 52 -1.42 9.59 8.27
CA LEU A 52 0.01 9.59 7.94
C LEU A 52 0.42 10.93 7.31
N GLY A 53 -0.34 11.41 6.33
CA GLY A 53 -0.06 12.68 5.65
C GLY A 53 -0.07 13.88 6.58
N ILE A 54 -1.03 13.96 7.50
CA ILE A 54 -1.08 15.01 8.54
C ILE A 54 0.20 14.97 9.39
N ARG A 55 0.61 13.78 9.84
CA ARG A 55 1.84 13.60 10.62
C ARG A 55 3.09 14.04 9.84
N LEU A 56 3.21 13.65 8.57
CA LEU A 56 4.35 14.03 7.73
C LEU A 56 4.49 15.54 7.54
N VAL A 57 3.36 16.24 7.39
CA VAL A 57 3.35 17.70 7.27
C VAL A 57 3.73 18.38 8.59
N GLN A 58 3.27 17.84 9.72
CA GLN A 58 3.53 18.40 11.04
C GLN A 58 4.98 18.14 11.52
N THR A 59 5.61 17.08 11.04
CA THR A 59 6.97 16.73 11.43
C THR A 59 7.95 17.70 10.76
N LYS A 60 8.55 18.59 11.56
CA LYS A 60 9.52 19.59 11.05
C LYS A 60 10.79 18.93 10.56
N ALA A 61 11.30 19.41 9.42
CA ALA A 61 12.69 19.40 8.91
C ALA A 61 13.63 18.18 9.13
N THR A 62 13.29 17.21 9.94
CA THR A 62 14.13 16.01 10.19
C THR A 62 13.87 14.87 9.23
N HIS A 63 12.78 14.93 8.46
CA HIS A 63 12.40 13.91 7.50
C HIS A 63 12.51 14.46 6.07
N SER A 64 12.89 13.61 5.16
CA SER A 64 12.85 13.89 3.72
C SER A 64 11.44 14.28 3.28
N ARG A 65 11.34 15.14 2.27
CA ARG A 65 10.09 15.46 1.59
C ARG A 65 9.85 14.52 0.40
N VAL A 66 10.61 13.44 0.31
CA VAL A 66 10.46 12.40 -0.72
C VAL A 66 9.62 11.25 -0.16
N ILE A 67 8.59 10.90 -0.90
CA ILE A 67 7.67 9.81 -0.59
C ILE A 67 7.71 8.81 -1.73
N HIS A 68 7.83 7.53 -1.40
CA HIS A 68 7.71 6.39 -2.29
C HIS A 68 6.40 5.66 -1.97
N LEU A 69 5.38 5.87 -2.80
CA LEU A 69 4.07 5.26 -2.67
C LEU A 69 3.95 4.07 -3.64
N PHE A 70 3.79 2.88 -3.11
CA PHE A 70 3.56 1.65 -3.85
C PHE A 70 2.09 1.26 -3.76
N LEU A 71 1.42 1.18 -4.90
CA LEU A 71 0.04 0.71 -4.97
C LEU A 71 0.03 -0.78 -5.32
N THR A 72 -0.57 -1.60 -4.44
CA THR A 72 -0.75 -3.04 -4.69
C THR A 72 -1.71 -3.27 -5.85
N HIS A 73 -2.79 -2.54 -5.88
CA HIS A 73 -3.79 -2.53 -6.95
C HIS A 73 -4.72 -1.30 -6.82
N ALA A 74 -5.75 -1.22 -7.67
CA ALA A 74 -6.59 -0.02 -7.81
C ALA A 74 -7.99 -0.15 -7.20
N HIS A 75 -8.25 -1.14 -6.34
CA HIS A 75 -9.52 -1.17 -5.62
C HIS A 75 -9.67 0.05 -4.71
N TRP A 76 -10.90 0.47 -4.47
CA TRP A 76 -11.19 1.75 -3.84
C TRP A 76 -10.57 1.89 -2.45
N ASP A 77 -10.61 0.87 -1.66
CA ASP A 77 -10.06 0.86 -0.30
C ASP A 77 -8.53 1.01 -0.26
N HIS A 78 -7.83 0.75 -1.38
CA HIS A 78 -6.39 0.95 -1.51
C HIS A 78 -5.98 2.30 -2.08
N ILE A 79 -6.90 3.07 -2.66
CA ILE A 79 -6.60 4.37 -3.28
C ILE A 79 -7.46 5.52 -2.75
N GLN A 80 -8.57 5.26 -2.05
CA GLN A 80 -9.57 6.27 -1.68
C GLN A 80 -9.04 7.42 -0.82
N GLY A 81 -7.94 7.20 -0.09
CA GLY A 81 -7.33 8.24 0.74
C GLY A 81 -6.42 9.19 -0.03
N PHE A 82 -5.96 8.82 -1.23
CA PHE A 82 -5.01 9.63 -2.00
C PHE A 82 -5.49 11.08 -2.23
N PRO A 83 -6.76 11.34 -2.60
CA PRO A 83 -7.27 12.70 -2.76
C PRO A 83 -7.24 13.55 -1.48
N PHE A 84 -7.05 12.92 -0.32
CA PHE A 84 -7.02 13.54 1.01
C PHE A 84 -5.64 13.44 1.66
N PHE A 85 -4.59 13.17 0.88
CA PHE A 85 -3.22 13.04 1.34
C PHE A 85 -2.52 14.42 1.32
N PRO A 86 -2.34 15.10 2.48
CA PRO A 86 -1.84 16.47 2.52
C PRO A 86 -0.52 16.69 1.77
N PRO A 87 0.50 15.81 1.86
CA PRO A 87 1.75 15.99 1.11
C PRO A 87 1.56 16.12 -0.41
N ALA A 88 0.52 15.51 -0.98
CA ALA A 88 0.26 15.58 -2.42
C ALA A 88 -0.08 17.01 -2.89
N PHE A 89 -0.58 17.87 -2.01
CA PHE A 89 -0.93 19.25 -2.31
C PHE A 89 0.22 20.25 -2.05
N MET A 90 1.30 19.82 -1.42
CA MET A 90 2.39 20.70 -1.00
C MET A 90 3.54 20.69 -2.01
N PRO A 91 3.98 21.86 -2.54
CA PRO A 91 4.97 21.92 -3.62
C PRO A 91 6.38 21.49 -3.21
N ASP A 92 6.67 21.44 -1.93
CA ASP A 92 7.95 20.99 -1.37
C ASP A 92 8.05 19.45 -1.23
N PHE A 93 6.95 18.72 -1.48
CA PHE A 93 6.97 17.26 -1.52
C PHE A 93 7.19 16.72 -2.93
N LYS A 94 7.88 15.58 -2.99
CA LYS A 94 8.07 14.77 -4.19
C LYS A 94 7.52 13.37 -3.94
N LEU A 95 6.54 12.97 -4.75
CA LEU A 95 5.91 11.66 -4.69
C LEU A 95 6.40 10.81 -5.88
N ASN A 96 7.09 9.71 -5.59
CA ASN A 96 7.34 8.64 -6.54
C ASN A 96 6.23 7.59 -6.35
N ILE A 97 5.41 7.39 -7.36
CA ILE A 97 4.22 6.51 -7.29
C ILE A 97 4.46 5.31 -8.19
N TYR A 98 4.46 4.12 -7.60
CA TYR A 98 4.78 2.85 -8.24
C TYR A 98 3.54 1.96 -8.30
N CYS A 99 3.28 1.35 -9.46
CA CYS A 99 2.22 0.37 -9.66
C CYS A 99 2.55 -0.50 -10.87
N THR A 100 2.05 -1.72 -10.91
CA THR A 100 2.13 -2.59 -12.10
C THR A 100 1.23 -2.11 -13.24
N LYS A 101 0.19 -1.33 -12.91
CA LYS A 101 -0.71 -0.65 -13.86
C LYS A 101 -0.31 0.83 -14.00
N ASP A 102 -0.91 1.53 -14.95
CA ASP A 102 -0.71 2.98 -15.09
C ASP A 102 -1.36 3.76 -13.93
N ALA A 103 -0.57 4.02 -12.89
CA ALA A 103 -1.01 4.73 -11.70
C ALA A 103 -1.51 6.16 -12.00
N ARG A 104 -0.95 6.83 -13.01
CA ARG A 104 -1.43 8.15 -13.41
C ARG A 104 -2.88 8.09 -13.89
N THR A 105 -3.17 7.20 -14.82
CA THR A 105 -4.55 7.01 -15.30
C THR A 105 -5.51 6.59 -14.19
N ILE A 106 -5.08 5.74 -13.26
CA ILE A 106 -5.89 5.31 -12.11
C ILE A 106 -6.30 6.52 -11.26
N LEU A 107 -5.33 7.33 -10.84
CA LEU A 107 -5.57 8.48 -9.97
C LEU A 107 -6.28 9.64 -10.69
N ASP A 108 -6.00 9.86 -11.98
CA ASP A 108 -6.74 10.82 -12.80
C ASP A 108 -8.23 10.46 -12.90
N ARG A 109 -8.55 9.18 -13.08
CA ARG A 109 -9.95 8.71 -13.12
C ARG A 109 -10.63 8.84 -11.76
N GLN A 110 -9.93 8.51 -10.68
CA GLN A 110 -10.46 8.66 -9.32
C GLN A 110 -10.81 10.11 -9.01
N MET A 111 -9.97 11.04 -9.45
CA MET A 111 -10.14 12.49 -9.21
C MET A 111 -10.83 13.22 -10.36
N SER A 112 -11.61 12.52 -11.17
CA SER A 112 -12.35 13.11 -12.30
C SER A 112 -13.78 13.48 -11.95
N THR A 113 -14.32 14.49 -12.66
CA THR A 113 -15.76 14.81 -12.62
C THR A 113 -16.59 13.63 -13.15
N PRO A 114 -17.74 13.31 -12.56
CA PRO A 114 -18.42 14.01 -11.44
C PRO A 114 -18.02 13.48 -10.04
N PHE A 115 -17.03 12.60 -9.94
CA PHE A 115 -16.73 11.86 -8.70
C PHE A 115 -15.90 12.67 -7.71
N PHE A 116 -15.06 13.58 -8.20
CA PHE A 116 -14.22 14.41 -7.37
C PHE A 116 -14.20 15.87 -7.89
N PRO A 117 -14.14 16.88 -7.00
CA PRO A 117 -14.31 18.28 -7.40
C PRO A 117 -13.08 18.90 -8.09
N VAL A 118 -11.90 18.30 -7.92
CA VAL A 118 -10.63 18.81 -8.50
C VAL A 118 -9.83 17.67 -9.12
N GLY A 119 -9.12 17.96 -10.20
CA GLY A 119 -8.24 17.00 -10.86
C GLY A 119 -6.90 16.81 -10.17
N LEU A 120 -6.16 15.79 -10.59
CA LEU A 120 -4.84 15.44 -10.07
C LEU A 120 -3.80 16.60 -10.24
N ASP A 121 -3.97 17.41 -11.26
CA ASP A 121 -3.12 18.57 -11.60
C ASP A 121 -3.20 19.73 -10.60
N VAL A 122 -4.27 19.81 -9.81
CA VAL A 122 -4.41 20.79 -8.72
C VAL A 122 -3.47 20.49 -7.55
N MET A 123 -3.03 19.25 -7.41
CA MET A 123 -2.10 18.84 -6.35
C MET A 123 -0.69 19.39 -6.63
N GLY A 124 -0.19 20.30 -5.79
CA GLY A 124 1.04 21.07 -5.98
C GLY A 124 2.35 20.29 -5.90
N SER A 125 2.37 19.07 -5.34
CA SER A 125 3.60 18.27 -5.23
C SER A 125 4.14 17.83 -6.59
N THR A 126 5.44 17.58 -6.67
CA THR A 126 6.02 16.87 -7.83
C THR A 126 5.61 15.39 -7.78
N LYS A 127 4.96 14.89 -8.83
CA LYS A 127 4.55 13.50 -8.95
C LYS A 127 5.28 12.82 -10.10
N LEU A 128 5.98 11.71 -9.80
CA LEU A 128 6.63 10.85 -10.78
C LEU A 128 5.95 9.48 -10.73
N PHE A 129 5.46 9.03 -11.88
CA PHE A 129 4.75 7.76 -12.00
C PHE A 129 5.67 6.71 -12.62
N HIS A 130 5.80 5.58 -11.94
CA HIS A 130 6.65 4.46 -12.32
C HIS A 130 5.79 3.22 -12.53
N GLN A 131 5.65 2.80 -13.78
CA GLN A 131 5.00 1.52 -14.07
C GLN A 131 6.01 0.39 -13.92
N LEU A 132 5.75 -0.48 -12.93
CA LEU A 132 6.62 -1.61 -12.61
C LEU A 132 6.51 -2.70 -13.67
N LYS A 133 7.66 -3.22 -14.09
CA LYS A 133 7.76 -4.35 -15.01
C LYS A 133 7.95 -5.64 -14.23
N PRO A 134 7.49 -6.79 -14.76
CA PRO A 134 7.73 -8.08 -14.14
C PRO A 134 9.22 -8.27 -13.78
N HIS A 135 9.48 -8.76 -12.56
CA HIS A 135 10.82 -9.01 -12.01
C HIS A 135 11.72 -7.78 -11.85
N GLU A 136 11.18 -6.57 -12.01
CA GLU A 136 11.92 -5.34 -11.74
C GLU A 136 12.18 -5.19 -10.25
N ALA A 137 13.44 -4.93 -9.89
CA ALA A 137 13.81 -4.55 -8.53
C ALA A 137 13.96 -3.02 -8.45
N ILE A 138 13.43 -2.42 -7.39
CA ILE A 138 13.50 -0.99 -7.13
C ILE A 138 14.49 -0.75 -6.00
N ALA A 139 15.48 0.12 -6.22
CA ALA A 139 16.42 0.53 -5.19
C ALA A 139 15.98 1.86 -4.57
N ILE A 140 15.94 1.92 -3.25
CA ILE A 140 15.73 3.15 -2.47
C ILE A 140 16.80 3.19 -1.38
N ALA A 141 17.76 4.11 -1.51
CA ALA A 141 18.96 4.14 -0.69
C ALA A 141 19.66 2.76 -0.66
N GLU A 142 19.82 2.12 0.50
CA GLU A 142 20.40 0.77 0.61
C GLU A 142 19.34 -0.35 0.53
N ALA A 143 18.07 0.00 0.48
CA ALA A 143 17.01 -1.00 0.40
C ALA A 143 16.76 -1.46 -1.05
N SER A 144 16.42 -2.73 -1.17
CA SER A 144 15.94 -3.36 -2.42
C SER A 144 14.49 -3.80 -2.25
N LEU A 145 13.64 -3.40 -3.19
CA LEU A 145 12.24 -3.81 -3.23
C LEU A 145 12.01 -4.73 -4.42
N ARG A 146 11.38 -5.86 -4.16
CA ARG A 146 10.94 -6.84 -5.18
C ARG A 146 9.44 -6.99 -5.10
N HIS A 147 8.81 -7.44 -6.18
CA HIS A 147 7.37 -7.61 -6.23
C HIS A 147 6.96 -8.82 -7.07
N VAL A 148 5.79 -9.38 -6.76
CA VAL A 148 5.16 -10.48 -7.51
C VAL A 148 3.65 -10.27 -7.58
N PRO A 149 2.98 -10.80 -8.62
CA PRO A 149 1.52 -10.78 -8.69
C PRO A 149 0.90 -11.74 -7.67
N LEU A 150 -0.29 -11.39 -7.20
CA LEU A 150 -1.10 -12.19 -6.29
C LEU A 150 -2.44 -12.56 -6.94
N PRO A 151 -2.99 -13.76 -6.63
CA PRO A 151 -4.33 -14.16 -7.06
C PRO A 151 -5.40 -13.33 -6.34
N HIS A 152 -5.95 -12.37 -7.05
CA HIS A 152 -7.03 -11.49 -6.63
C HIS A 152 -7.79 -11.02 -7.87
N PRO A 153 -9.11 -10.68 -7.80
CA PRO A 153 -9.82 -10.09 -8.94
C PRO A 153 -9.09 -8.85 -9.47
N GLN A 154 -8.78 -8.85 -10.79
CA GLN A 154 -7.95 -7.85 -11.49
C GLN A 154 -6.48 -7.78 -11.04
N GLU A 155 -5.98 -8.76 -10.30
CA GLU A 155 -4.63 -8.90 -9.74
C GLU A 155 -4.28 -7.86 -8.67
N SER A 156 -3.64 -8.31 -7.62
CA SER A 156 -2.92 -7.50 -6.63
C SER A 156 -1.42 -7.75 -6.75
N THR A 157 -0.62 -7.02 -6.01
CA THR A 157 0.85 -7.11 -6.03
C THR A 157 1.39 -7.23 -4.62
N ALA A 158 2.15 -8.29 -4.34
CA ALA A 158 2.94 -8.37 -3.13
C ALA A 158 4.28 -7.63 -3.32
N PHE A 159 4.76 -7.02 -2.24
CA PHE A 159 6.06 -6.37 -2.19
C PHE A 159 6.92 -6.94 -1.08
N ARG A 160 8.21 -7.11 -1.34
CA ARG A 160 9.23 -7.40 -0.35
C ARG A 160 10.23 -6.27 -0.28
N VAL A 161 10.55 -5.84 0.93
CA VAL A 161 11.59 -4.83 1.22
C VAL A 161 12.71 -5.52 1.96
N ASP A 162 13.92 -5.44 1.44
CA ASP A 162 15.14 -5.94 2.06
C ASP A 162 16.10 -4.77 2.35
N GLU A 163 16.58 -4.64 3.58
CA GLU A 163 17.58 -3.65 3.99
C GLU A 163 18.45 -4.21 5.11
N ARG A 164 19.79 -4.21 4.94
CA ARG A 164 20.76 -4.57 5.97
C ARG A 164 20.48 -5.90 6.67
N GLY A 165 20.07 -6.90 5.92
CA GLY A 165 19.78 -8.24 6.43
C GLY A 165 18.45 -8.35 7.17
N LYS A 166 17.57 -7.34 7.08
CA LYS A 166 16.19 -7.36 7.52
C LYS A 166 15.26 -7.34 6.34
N SER A 167 14.11 -8.02 6.45
CA SER A 167 13.17 -8.12 5.36
C SER A 167 11.71 -8.22 5.82
N ILE A 168 10.85 -7.53 5.07
CA ILE A 168 9.41 -7.53 5.30
C ILE A 168 8.70 -7.79 3.99
N VAL A 169 7.66 -8.63 4.02
CA VAL A 169 6.78 -8.88 2.89
C VAL A 169 5.38 -8.34 3.21
N PHE A 170 4.82 -7.56 2.30
CA PHE A 170 3.45 -7.08 2.33
C PHE A 170 2.65 -7.75 1.21
N ALA A 171 1.69 -8.60 1.57
CA ALA A 171 0.91 -9.44 0.67
C ALA A 171 -0.57 -9.40 1.07
N THR A 172 -1.19 -8.24 0.91
CA THR A 172 -2.64 -8.08 1.10
C THR A 172 -3.39 -8.42 -0.18
N ASP A 173 -4.68 -8.68 -0.05
CA ASP A 173 -5.59 -8.97 -1.16
C ASP A 173 -5.10 -10.14 -2.01
N THR A 174 -5.12 -11.29 -1.37
CA THR A 174 -4.77 -12.56 -2.01
C THR A 174 -5.65 -13.68 -1.51
N GLU A 175 -6.14 -14.50 -2.41
CA GLU A 175 -6.89 -15.70 -2.05
C GLU A 175 -5.96 -16.92 -2.01
N HIS A 176 -5.98 -17.64 -0.88
CA HIS A 176 -5.25 -18.90 -0.79
C HIS A 176 -5.95 -19.99 -1.62
N ALA A 177 -5.16 -20.85 -2.23
CA ALA A 177 -5.71 -22.02 -2.90
C ALA A 177 -6.00 -23.13 -1.88
N PRO A 178 -7.07 -23.92 -2.08
CA PRO A 178 -7.48 -24.94 -1.11
C PRO A 178 -6.52 -26.12 -0.99
N ASP A 179 -5.71 -26.37 -2.02
CA ASP A 179 -4.93 -27.60 -2.18
C ASP A 179 -3.44 -27.40 -2.51
N HIS A 180 -3.00 -26.15 -2.70
CA HIS A 180 -1.60 -25.85 -2.98
C HIS A 180 -1.19 -24.46 -2.47
N LEU A 181 0.10 -24.28 -2.25
CA LEU A 181 0.68 -23.00 -1.89
C LEU A 181 0.87 -22.12 -3.13
N ASN A 182 0.70 -20.81 -2.97
CA ASN A 182 1.17 -19.86 -3.97
C ASN A 182 2.71 -19.84 -3.94
N GLU A 183 3.33 -20.62 -4.85
CA GLU A 183 4.79 -20.77 -4.89
C GLU A 183 5.51 -19.45 -5.11
N THR A 184 4.95 -18.56 -5.93
CA THR A 184 5.55 -17.26 -6.22
C THR A 184 5.59 -16.37 -4.97
N LEU A 185 4.53 -16.36 -4.18
CA LEU A 185 4.51 -15.63 -2.91
C LEU A 185 5.40 -16.31 -1.86
N ARG A 186 5.38 -17.66 -1.79
CA ARG A 186 6.26 -18.41 -0.91
C ARG A 186 7.73 -18.07 -1.16
N ASP A 187 8.14 -18.06 -2.43
CA ASP A 187 9.53 -17.77 -2.81
C ASP A 187 9.88 -16.30 -2.52
N LEU A 188 8.92 -15.36 -2.71
CA LEU A 188 9.12 -13.98 -2.31
C LEU A 188 9.28 -13.84 -0.78
N ALA A 189 8.53 -14.60 0.00
CA ALA A 189 8.49 -14.53 1.46
C ALA A 189 9.57 -15.39 2.14
N GLU A 190 10.28 -16.23 1.39
CA GLU A 190 11.30 -17.10 1.97
C GLU A 190 12.36 -16.32 2.73
N GLY A 191 12.59 -16.72 3.99
CA GLY A 191 13.57 -16.08 4.88
C GLY A 191 13.22 -14.64 5.29
N ALA A 192 12.00 -14.16 5.09
CA ALA A 192 11.57 -12.85 5.56
C ALA A 192 11.45 -12.82 7.09
N ASP A 193 11.84 -11.68 7.71
CA ASP A 193 11.66 -11.47 9.16
C ASP A 193 10.18 -11.29 9.52
N ALA A 194 9.36 -10.74 8.60
CA ALA A 194 7.93 -10.57 8.78
C ALA A 194 7.17 -10.73 7.46
N LEU A 195 6.00 -11.37 7.52
CA LEU A 195 5.02 -11.45 6.46
C LEU A 195 3.71 -10.82 6.96
N ILE A 196 3.24 -9.78 6.28
CA ILE A 196 1.93 -9.18 6.47
C ILE A 196 1.04 -9.75 5.38
N TYR A 197 0.01 -10.51 5.79
CA TYR A 197 -0.80 -11.32 4.90
C TYR A 197 -2.29 -10.98 5.03
N ASP A 198 -3.05 -11.27 3.97
CA ASP A 198 -4.51 -11.13 3.95
C ASP A 198 -5.18 -12.02 5.00
N ALA A 199 -6.10 -11.44 5.76
CA ALA A 199 -6.92 -12.12 6.76
C ALA A 199 -8.30 -11.46 6.81
N GLN A 200 -8.96 -11.34 5.66
CA GLN A 200 -10.25 -10.66 5.51
C GLN A 200 -11.39 -11.45 6.17
N TYR A 201 -11.32 -12.78 6.14
CA TYR A 201 -12.37 -13.66 6.61
C TYR A 201 -11.92 -14.57 7.75
N THR A 202 -12.86 -15.01 8.57
CA THR A 202 -12.67 -16.22 9.36
C THR A 202 -12.85 -17.46 8.47
N SER A 203 -12.33 -18.62 8.94
CA SER A 203 -12.49 -19.88 8.20
C SER A 203 -13.97 -20.24 7.98
N GLU A 204 -14.84 -19.91 8.94
CA GLU A 204 -16.28 -20.12 8.84
C GLU A 204 -16.91 -19.22 7.77
N GLU A 205 -16.58 -17.94 7.75
CA GLU A 205 -17.07 -16.99 6.74
C GLU A 205 -16.61 -17.37 5.34
N TYR A 206 -15.35 -17.76 5.19
CA TYR A 206 -14.79 -18.19 3.92
C TYR A 206 -15.53 -19.42 3.38
N SER A 207 -15.72 -20.44 4.23
CA SER A 207 -16.44 -21.67 3.87
C SER A 207 -17.92 -21.45 3.58
N ALA A 208 -18.53 -20.42 4.16
CA ALA A 208 -19.94 -20.06 3.97
C ALA A 208 -20.24 -19.32 2.65
N GLY A 209 -19.27 -19.22 1.71
CA GLY A 209 -19.49 -18.68 0.38
C GLY A 209 -18.66 -17.45 0.02
N LYS A 210 -17.46 -17.32 0.60
CA LYS A 210 -16.50 -16.26 0.26
C LYS A 210 -15.38 -16.72 -0.67
N GLN A 211 -15.40 -17.98 -1.08
CA GLN A 211 -14.48 -18.52 -2.08
C GLN A 211 -14.64 -17.80 -3.43
N GLY A 212 -13.52 -17.45 -4.05
CA GLY A 212 -13.50 -16.69 -5.31
C GLY A 212 -13.67 -15.17 -5.12
N TRP A 213 -13.69 -14.67 -3.88
CA TRP A 213 -13.76 -13.23 -3.60
C TRP A 213 -12.38 -12.56 -3.55
N GLY A 214 -11.31 -13.36 -3.65
CA GLY A 214 -9.94 -12.86 -3.75
C GLY A 214 -9.27 -12.57 -2.41
N HIS A 215 -9.78 -13.14 -1.31
CA HIS A 215 -9.26 -12.93 0.04
C HIS A 215 -9.07 -14.24 0.81
N SER A 216 -8.18 -14.17 1.81
CA SER A 216 -7.80 -15.30 2.66
C SER A 216 -8.41 -15.24 4.08
N THR A 217 -8.10 -16.26 4.90
CA THR A 217 -8.49 -16.41 6.30
C THR A 217 -7.31 -16.22 7.24
#